data_e21b63fcc1c1d047ef8f081db8c14431
#
_entry.id   e21b63fcc1c1d047ef8f081db8c14431
#
_cell.length_a   1.000
_cell.length_b   1.000
_cell.length_c   1.000
_cell.angle_alpha   90.00
_cell.angle_beta   90.00
_cell.angle_gamma   90.00
#
_symmetry.space_group_name_H-M   'P 1'
#
loop_
_entity.id
_entity.type
_entity.pdbx_description
1 polymer ?
#
loop_
_entity_poly.entity_id
_entity_poly.type
_entity_poly.pdbx_seq_one_letter_code
_entity_poly.pdbx_strand_id
1 'polypeptide(L)'
;MTGSRDWAGLAAGPMGIIADRVLSYDVADYVRFRAVCCPWRQCSVDPHAHGVMDRRFHPWRWTMLREEHTTPSHRSFLNTSTGECIQVDVPELRNHELLAVTAEGLLVLLHRPRYADVRLLNPLTRHLLADLPPITTLLPPGVGLFSYFFDVYGQCTAWGSGIAGDDSTVVLSFNRLGMLGTARPGDDHWTPVYYNEYSLGTSPVMLAGRFYCVTVKGVMVLEMGAGEPPQFVVAANLNMPPRPFADCMHLVNNCGELLLIHRQRVTETSGSSTWREKYDTYRVDLDTKGLFRVKSLGSGAGRAVFMGMDGSLSVSLEVFPSGSISSDTIYLSFDFGEREFLNIGSYHLKFGCMGRASRRWDGLVPRPHTLVDCLSFANTVMYIV
;
A
#
# COMPACT_ATOMS: atom_id res chain seq x y z
N MET A 1 37.44 32.76 -16.02
CA MET A 1 37.47 31.36 -16.51
C MET A 1 37.00 30.45 -15.38
N THR A 2 35.71 30.11 -15.38
CA THR A 2 35.18 29.11 -14.41
C THR A 2 35.54 27.74 -14.95
N GLY A 3 36.61 27.15 -14.39
CA GLY A 3 37.01 25.80 -14.73
C GLY A 3 35.81 24.85 -14.46
N SER A 4 35.26 24.25 -15.49
CA SER A 4 34.30 23.15 -15.37
C SER A 4 34.97 22.06 -14.54
N ARG A 5 34.44 21.75 -13.36
CA ARG A 5 34.89 20.61 -12.55
C ARG A 5 34.57 19.34 -13.32
N ASP A 6 35.59 18.54 -13.59
CA ASP A 6 35.43 17.22 -14.20
C ASP A 6 34.87 16.23 -13.16
N TRP A 7 33.56 16.15 -13.05
CA TRP A 7 32.88 15.21 -12.17
C TRP A 7 33.01 13.76 -12.65
N ALA A 8 33.25 13.53 -13.93
CA ALA A 8 33.45 12.16 -14.47
C ALA A 8 34.80 11.60 -14.06
N GLY A 9 35.80 12.46 -13.83
CA GLY A 9 37.11 12.08 -13.35
C GLY A 9 37.26 11.97 -11.82
N LEU A 10 36.14 11.99 -11.07
CA LEU A 10 36.19 11.81 -9.62
C LEU A 10 36.68 10.41 -9.26
N ALA A 11 37.57 10.31 -8.24
CA ALA A 11 38.09 9.02 -7.81
C ALA A 11 36.99 8.05 -7.33
N ALA A 12 37.18 6.75 -7.55
CA ALA A 12 36.18 5.71 -7.27
C ALA A 12 35.67 5.71 -5.81
N GLY A 13 36.53 5.97 -4.83
CA GLY A 13 36.14 5.99 -3.41
C GLY A 13 35.09 7.05 -3.09
N PRO A 14 35.36 8.36 -3.32
CA PRO A 14 34.36 9.41 -3.12
C PRO A 14 33.09 9.19 -3.94
N MET A 15 33.20 8.67 -5.16
CA MET A 15 32.07 8.38 -6.04
C MET A 15 31.18 7.27 -5.45
N GLY A 16 31.77 6.20 -4.92
CA GLY A 16 31.02 5.14 -4.23
C GLY A 16 30.25 5.67 -3.02
N ILE A 17 30.88 6.52 -2.19
CA ILE A 17 30.20 7.14 -1.04
C ILE A 17 29.02 8.00 -1.48
N ILE A 18 29.14 8.76 -2.58
CA ILE A 18 28.04 9.53 -3.13
C ILE A 18 26.94 8.59 -3.62
N ALA A 19 27.27 7.52 -4.34
CA ALA A 19 26.34 6.52 -4.82
C ALA A 19 25.54 5.90 -3.68
N ASP A 20 26.19 5.46 -2.61
CA ASP A 20 25.55 4.87 -1.42
C ASP A 20 24.61 5.88 -0.73
N ARG A 21 25.02 7.13 -0.66
CA ARG A 21 24.20 8.19 -0.08
C ARG A 21 22.96 8.50 -0.94
N VAL A 22 23.10 8.53 -2.25
CA VAL A 22 21.98 8.70 -3.17
C VAL A 22 21.01 7.52 -3.04
N LEU A 23 21.53 6.28 -3.00
CA LEU A 23 20.69 5.09 -2.84
C LEU A 23 19.93 5.09 -1.51
N SER A 24 20.57 5.49 -0.43
CA SER A 24 19.90 5.59 0.88
C SER A 24 18.79 6.63 0.91
N TYR A 25 18.81 7.58 -0.02
CA TYR A 25 17.83 8.64 -0.11
C TYR A 25 16.67 8.27 -1.02
N ASP A 26 16.96 7.88 -2.27
CA ASP A 26 15.94 7.51 -3.26
C ASP A 26 16.49 6.60 -4.36
N VAL A 27 15.80 5.52 -4.64
CA VAL A 27 16.19 4.55 -5.67
C VAL A 27 16.05 5.11 -7.09
N ALA A 28 15.09 5.99 -7.36
CA ALA A 28 14.94 6.60 -8.68
C ALA A 28 16.13 7.53 -8.98
N ASP A 29 16.55 8.32 -8.00
CA ASP A 29 17.74 9.16 -8.12
C ASP A 29 19.01 8.32 -8.27
N TYR A 30 19.07 7.17 -7.59
CA TYR A 30 20.16 6.23 -7.77
C TYR A 30 20.24 5.66 -9.19
N VAL A 31 19.11 5.28 -9.77
CA VAL A 31 19.06 4.82 -11.17
C VAL A 31 19.50 5.93 -12.11
N ARG A 32 19.06 7.19 -11.87
CA ARG A 32 19.51 8.37 -12.63
C ARG A 32 21.02 8.60 -12.48
N PHE A 33 21.54 8.51 -11.24
CA PHE A 33 22.98 8.61 -10.96
C PHE A 33 23.77 7.60 -11.80
N ARG A 34 23.38 6.33 -11.83
CA ARG A 34 24.02 5.29 -12.62
C ARG A 34 23.94 5.53 -14.14
N ALA A 35 22.97 6.28 -14.59
CA ALA A 35 22.77 6.62 -16.01
C ALA A 35 23.65 7.77 -16.50
N VAL A 36 24.31 8.53 -15.62
CA VAL A 36 25.10 9.72 -16.00
C VAL A 36 26.27 9.36 -16.88
N CYS A 37 27.11 8.40 -16.47
CA CYS A 37 28.27 7.95 -17.25
C CYS A 37 28.79 6.58 -16.81
N CYS A 38 29.66 5.97 -17.62
CA CYS A 38 30.24 4.66 -17.32
C CYS A 38 31.02 4.62 -15.99
N PRO A 39 31.91 5.59 -15.65
CA PRO A 39 32.61 5.60 -14.38
C PRO A 39 31.66 5.61 -13.16
N TRP A 40 30.59 6.39 -13.19
CA TRP A 40 29.60 6.44 -12.10
C TRP A 40 28.88 5.12 -11.94
N ARG A 41 28.55 4.48 -13.06
CA ARG A 41 27.91 3.15 -13.04
C ARG A 41 28.81 2.08 -12.47
N GLN A 42 30.12 2.09 -12.83
CA GLN A 42 31.11 1.11 -12.37
C GLN A 42 31.43 1.23 -10.89
N CYS A 43 31.35 2.45 -10.33
CA CYS A 43 31.62 2.72 -8.92
C CYS A 43 30.37 2.52 -8.02
N SER A 44 29.27 2.09 -8.57
CA SER A 44 27.99 1.90 -7.90
C SER A 44 27.50 0.46 -8.00
N VAL A 45 26.80 -0.02 -6.96
CA VAL A 45 26.25 -1.37 -6.91
C VAL A 45 25.19 -1.57 -8.00
N ASP A 46 25.25 -2.71 -8.70
CA ASP A 46 24.21 -3.03 -9.67
C ASP A 46 22.94 -3.52 -8.97
N PRO A 47 21.77 -2.87 -9.19
CA PRO A 47 20.51 -3.33 -8.62
C PRO A 47 20.15 -4.77 -8.97
N HIS A 48 20.62 -5.26 -10.15
CA HIS A 48 20.33 -6.62 -10.61
C HIS A 48 21.23 -7.69 -9.98
N ALA A 49 22.34 -7.30 -9.34
CA ALA A 49 23.30 -8.26 -8.79
C ALA A 49 22.82 -8.97 -7.51
N HIS A 50 21.86 -8.38 -6.79
CA HIS A 50 21.44 -8.85 -5.46
C HIS A 50 19.98 -9.35 -5.41
N GLY A 51 19.24 -9.30 -6.50
CA GLY A 51 17.85 -9.76 -6.56
C GLY A 51 16.84 -8.68 -6.17
N VAL A 52 15.57 -8.94 -6.51
CA VAL A 52 14.46 -8.02 -6.27
C VAL A 52 14.13 -7.87 -4.78
N MET A 53 14.57 -8.82 -3.95
CA MET A 53 14.35 -8.81 -2.50
C MET A 53 15.34 -7.93 -1.74
N ASP A 54 16.37 -7.38 -2.41
CA ASP A 54 17.30 -6.46 -1.75
C ASP A 54 16.64 -5.12 -1.42
N ARG A 55 16.39 -4.93 -0.14
CA ARG A 55 15.67 -3.77 0.43
C ARG A 55 16.27 -2.43 0.06
N ARG A 56 17.57 -2.35 -0.20
CA ARG A 56 18.24 -1.10 -0.58
C ARG A 56 17.66 -0.50 -1.84
N PHE A 57 17.15 -1.34 -2.74
CA PHE A 57 16.60 -0.95 -4.04
C PHE A 57 15.07 -0.88 -4.06
N HIS A 58 14.38 -1.09 -2.94
CA HIS A 58 12.93 -0.99 -2.90
C HIS A 58 12.46 0.47 -3.02
N PRO A 59 11.43 0.73 -3.83
CA PRO A 59 10.90 2.08 -4.03
C PRO A 59 9.94 2.53 -2.90
N TRP A 60 10.39 2.48 -1.65
CA TRP A 60 9.61 2.74 -0.42
C TRP A 60 8.81 4.05 -0.39
N ARG A 61 9.25 5.05 -1.14
CA ARG A 61 8.64 6.38 -1.17
C ARG A 61 7.74 6.59 -2.35
N TRP A 62 7.66 5.60 -3.24
CA TRP A 62 6.97 5.70 -4.50
C TRP A 62 5.66 4.91 -4.46
N THR A 63 4.54 5.61 -4.65
CA THR A 63 3.21 5.02 -4.76
C THR A 63 2.76 5.06 -6.19
N MET A 64 2.33 3.92 -6.73
CA MET A 64 1.76 3.88 -8.07
C MET A 64 0.40 4.56 -8.07
N LEU A 65 0.21 5.51 -8.97
CA LEU A 65 -1.08 6.14 -9.21
C LEU A 65 -1.90 5.27 -10.15
N ARG A 66 -3.16 5.09 -9.82
CA ARG A 66 -4.12 4.42 -10.68
C ARG A 66 -4.85 5.47 -11.52
N GLU A 67 -4.35 5.71 -12.70
CA GLU A 67 -4.90 6.61 -13.69
C GLU A 67 -5.38 5.82 -14.91
N GLU A 68 -6.36 6.37 -15.63
CA GLU A 68 -6.67 5.87 -16.95
C GLU A 68 -5.52 6.24 -17.91
N HIS A 69 -4.78 5.23 -18.35
CA HIS A 69 -3.64 5.43 -19.25
C HIS A 69 -4.04 5.17 -20.70
N THR A 70 -3.53 6.01 -21.59
CA THR A 70 -3.67 5.82 -23.03
C THR A 70 -2.96 4.55 -23.52
N THR A 71 -1.99 4.07 -22.75
CA THR A 71 -1.25 2.83 -23.03
C THR A 71 -1.28 1.89 -21.83
N PRO A 72 -1.55 0.59 -22.03
CA PRO A 72 -1.66 -0.37 -20.93
C PRO A 72 -0.39 -0.53 -20.08
N SER A 73 0.78 -0.18 -20.63
CA SER A 73 2.08 -0.38 -19.98
C SER A 73 2.62 0.83 -19.23
N HIS A 74 2.09 2.05 -19.46
CA HIS A 74 2.58 3.23 -18.75
C HIS A 74 1.87 3.38 -17.42
N ARG A 75 2.63 3.69 -16.37
CA ARG A 75 2.12 3.98 -15.02
C ARG A 75 2.81 5.20 -14.43
N SER A 76 2.03 6.04 -13.76
CA SER A 76 2.56 7.16 -12.99
C SER A 76 2.88 6.72 -11.57
N PHE A 77 4.03 7.15 -11.08
CA PHE A 77 4.47 6.93 -9.70
C PHE A 77 4.69 8.27 -9.03
N LEU A 78 4.13 8.44 -7.84
CA LEU A 78 4.27 9.62 -7.00
C LEU A 78 5.20 9.34 -5.84
N ASN A 79 6.24 10.15 -5.69
CA ASN A 79 7.06 10.14 -4.49
C ASN A 79 6.34 10.90 -3.37
N THR A 80 5.91 10.19 -2.35
CA THR A 80 5.14 10.75 -1.23
C THR A 80 5.96 11.63 -0.29
N SER A 81 7.30 11.65 -0.46
CA SER A 81 8.21 12.46 0.34
C SER A 81 8.65 13.76 -0.34
N THR A 82 8.56 13.83 -1.67
CA THR A 82 9.00 14.99 -2.46
C THR A 82 7.89 15.61 -3.29
N GLY A 83 6.80 14.89 -3.54
CA GLY A 83 5.73 15.28 -4.47
C GLY A 83 6.11 15.09 -5.95
N GLU A 84 7.30 14.54 -6.24
CA GLU A 84 7.72 14.25 -7.61
C GLU A 84 6.85 13.17 -8.23
N CYS A 85 6.41 13.37 -9.47
CA CYS A 85 5.69 12.38 -10.25
C CYS A 85 6.52 11.97 -11.47
N ILE A 86 6.70 10.67 -11.67
CA ILE A 86 7.40 10.11 -12.83
C ILE A 86 6.50 9.14 -13.57
N GLN A 87 6.70 9.02 -14.88
CA GLN A 87 6.09 7.99 -15.70
C GLN A 87 7.09 6.86 -15.95
N VAL A 88 6.64 5.64 -15.72
CA VAL A 88 7.44 4.43 -15.91
C VAL A 88 6.73 3.51 -16.91
N ASP A 89 7.46 3.03 -17.92
CA ASP A 89 6.94 2.00 -18.80
C ASP A 89 7.11 0.62 -18.13
N VAL A 90 5.99 -0.08 -17.97
CA VAL A 90 5.91 -1.41 -17.35
C VAL A 90 5.32 -2.39 -18.38
N PRO A 91 6.11 -2.79 -19.41
CA PRO A 91 5.60 -3.62 -20.51
C PRO A 91 5.06 -4.98 -20.04
N GLU A 92 5.46 -5.45 -18.85
CA GLU A 92 4.96 -6.68 -18.24
C GLU A 92 3.45 -6.65 -18.04
N LEU A 93 2.84 -5.48 -17.85
CA LEU A 93 1.38 -5.31 -17.67
C LEU A 93 0.57 -5.68 -18.94
N ARG A 94 1.22 -5.84 -20.09
CA ARG A 94 0.56 -6.34 -21.31
C ARG A 94 0.10 -7.79 -21.15
N ASN A 95 0.87 -8.61 -20.44
CA ASN A 95 0.64 -10.05 -20.28
C ASN A 95 0.37 -10.45 -18.82
N HIS A 96 0.38 -9.49 -17.90
CA HIS A 96 0.13 -9.72 -16.49
C HIS A 96 -0.97 -8.78 -16.00
N GLU A 97 -1.70 -9.26 -15.03
CA GLU A 97 -2.61 -8.46 -14.22
C GLU A 97 -1.87 -7.96 -12.97
N LEU A 98 -2.12 -6.71 -12.59
CA LEU A 98 -1.59 -6.19 -11.34
C LEU A 98 -2.44 -6.72 -10.19
N LEU A 99 -1.88 -7.61 -9.40
CA LEU A 99 -2.52 -8.22 -8.24
C LEU A 99 -2.48 -7.29 -7.03
N ALA A 100 -1.34 -6.63 -6.80
CA ALA A 100 -1.14 -5.70 -5.70
C ALA A 100 0.09 -4.81 -5.92
N VAL A 101 0.18 -3.75 -5.12
CA VAL A 101 1.42 -2.98 -4.91
C VAL A 101 1.84 -3.16 -3.46
N THR A 102 3.05 -3.64 -3.23
CA THR A 102 3.53 -3.87 -1.87
C THR A 102 3.84 -2.55 -1.16
N ALA A 103 3.89 -2.58 0.16
CA ALA A 103 4.31 -1.41 0.96
C ALA A 103 5.73 -0.93 0.61
N GLU A 104 6.55 -1.81 0.07
CA GLU A 104 7.90 -1.52 -0.40
C GLU A 104 7.92 -0.89 -1.80
N GLY A 105 6.76 -0.73 -2.45
CA GLY A 105 6.60 -0.17 -3.79
C GLY A 105 6.86 -1.16 -4.93
N LEU A 106 6.92 -2.47 -4.64
CA LEU A 106 7.06 -3.51 -5.65
C LEU A 106 5.68 -3.87 -6.23
N LEU A 107 5.64 -4.26 -7.50
CA LEU A 107 4.42 -4.70 -8.17
C LEU A 107 4.31 -6.22 -8.07
N VAL A 108 3.19 -6.71 -7.58
CA VAL A 108 2.84 -8.14 -7.61
C VAL A 108 2.01 -8.38 -8.87
N LEU A 109 2.52 -9.20 -9.75
CA LEU A 109 1.97 -9.46 -11.08
C LEU A 109 1.47 -10.89 -11.18
N LEU A 110 0.28 -11.08 -11.75
CA LEU A 110 -0.29 -12.39 -12.05
C LEU A 110 -0.29 -12.61 -13.56
N HIS A 111 0.28 -13.71 -14.03
CA HIS A 111 0.38 -14.02 -15.46
C HIS A 111 -0.99 -14.39 -16.03
N ARG A 112 -1.54 -13.56 -16.92
CA ARG A 112 -2.90 -13.69 -17.49
C ARG A 112 -3.20 -15.03 -18.14
N PRO A 113 -2.36 -15.60 -19.01
CA PRO A 113 -2.71 -16.85 -19.71
C PRO A 113 -2.98 -18.05 -18.80
N ARG A 114 -2.34 -18.10 -17.64
CA ARG A 114 -2.49 -19.22 -16.70
C ARG A 114 -3.17 -18.84 -15.40
N TYR A 115 -3.20 -17.54 -15.04
CA TYR A 115 -3.70 -17.02 -13.76
C TYR A 115 -3.16 -17.80 -12.55
N ALA A 116 -1.92 -18.27 -12.67
CA ALA A 116 -1.28 -19.08 -11.65
C ALA A 116 0.05 -18.48 -11.19
N ASP A 117 0.88 -18.09 -12.14
CA ASP A 117 2.26 -17.67 -11.88
C ASP A 117 2.28 -16.25 -11.29
N VAL A 118 2.75 -16.12 -10.06
CA VAL A 118 2.93 -14.83 -9.38
C VAL A 118 4.36 -14.36 -9.59
N ARG A 119 4.52 -13.08 -9.90
CA ARG A 119 5.82 -12.44 -10.11
C ARG A 119 5.92 -11.16 -9.29
N LEU A 120 7.12 -10.84 -8.87
CA LEU A 120 7.41 -9.60 -8.16
C LEU A 120 8.32 -8.73 -9.03
N LEU A 121 7.90 -7.50 -9.31
CA LEU A 121 8.64 -6.57 -10.16
C LEU A 121 8.98 -5.30 -9.38
N ASN A 122 10.25 -4.92 -9.40
CA ASN A 122 10.64 -3.58 -9.04
C ASN A 122 10.46 -2.64 -10.24
N PRO A 123 9.51 -1.70 -10.21
CA PRO A 123 9.20 -0.88 -11.39
C PRO A 123 10.33 0.08 -11.75
N LEU A 124 11.16 0.51 -10.79
CA LEU A 124 12.21 1.50 -11.00
C LEU A 124 13.53 0.89 -11.47
N THR A 125 13.91 -0.24 -10.91
CA THR A 125 15.13 -0.96 -11.31
C THR A 125 14.89 -1.95 -12.44
N ARG A 126 13.64 -2.26 -12.77
CA ARG A 126 13.23 -3.25 -13.79
C ARG A 126 13.65 -4.69 -13.44
N HIS A 127 13.90 -4.96 -12.16
CA HIS A 127 14.24 -6.30 -11.70
C HIS A 127 12.98 -7.11 -11.45
N LEU A 128 12.91 -8.29 -12.08
CA LEU A 128 11.77 -9.23 -12.00
C LEU A 128 12.20 -10.50 -11.25
N LEU A 129 11.43 -10.88 -10.23
CA LEU A 129 11.47 -12.19 -9.59
C LEU A 129 10.32 -13.04 -10.12
N ALA A 130 10.62 -14.23 -10.62
CA ALA A 130 9.64 -15.14 -11.20
C ALA A 130 9.43 -16.42 -10.39
N ASP A 131 10.19 -16.64 -9.31
CA ASP A 131 10.28 -17.92 -8.59
C ASP A 131 9.34 -18.00 -7.38
N LEU A 132 8.18 -17.32 -7.43
CA LEU A 132 7.12 -17.51 -6.46
C LEU A 132 6.20 -18.64 -6.89
N PRO A 133 5.65 -19.43 -5.94
CA PRO A 133 4.79 -20.55 -6.28
C PRO A 133 3.48 -20.08 -6.94
N PRO A 134 2.81 -20.98 -7.68
CA PRO A 134 1.51 -20.67 -8.26
C PRO A 134 0.49 -20.31 -7.19
N ILE A 135 -0.29 -19.24 -7.40
CA ILE A 135 -1.31 -18.78 -6.45
C ILE A 135 -2.41 -19.83 -6.21
N THR A 136 -2.60 -20.73 -7.18
CA THR A 136 -3.55 -21.84 -7.09
C THR A 136 -3.27 -22.78 -5.92
N THR A 137 -2.03 -22.82 -5.42
CA THR A 137 -1.66 -23.66 -4.27
C THR A 137 -2.29 -23.17 -2.95
N LEU A 138 -2.83 -21.96 -2.91
CA LEU A 138 -3.63 -21.47 -1.77
C LEU A 138 -5.05 -22.05 -1.73
N LEU A 139 -5.52 -22.64 -2.83
CA LEU A 139 -6.89 -23.12 -2.93
C LEU A 139 -6.99 -24.57 -2.46
N PRO A 140 -8.11 -24.95 -1.82
CA PRO A 140 -8.42 -26.35 -1.58
C PRO A 140 -8.48 -27.12 -2.91
N PRO A 141 -8.11 -28.43 -2.91
CA PRO A 141 -8.21 -29.26 -4.12
C PRO A 141 -9.63 -29.26 -4.71
N GLY A 142 -9.73 -29.07 -6.02
CA GLY A 142 -11.01 -29.07 -6.75
C GLY A 142 -11.76 -27.74 -6.77
N VAL A 143 -11.20 -26.70 -6.17
CA VAL A 143 -11.79 -25.37 -6.18
C VAL A 143 -11.23 -24.53 -7.33
N GLY A 144 -12.10 -23.93 -8.13
CA GLY A 144 -11.70 -23.10 -9.26
C GLY A 144 -11.23 -21.71 -8.83
N LEU A 145 -10.21 -21.18 -9.51
CA LEU A 145 -9.65 -19.84 -9.30
C LEU A 145 -10.71 -18.73 -9.28
N PHE A 146 -11.65 -18.78 -10.23
CA PHE A 146 -12.62 -17.71 -10.44
C PHE A 146 -13.57 -17.49 -9.24
N SER A 147 -13.85 -18.54 -8.47
CA SER A 147 -14.79 -18.44 -7.35
C SER A 147 -14.25 -17.72 -6.13
N TYR A 148 -12.94 -17.65 -5.98
CA TYR A 148 -12.31 -17.20 -4.74
C TYR A 148 -11.38 -15.99 -4.89
N PHE A 149 -10.64 -15.89 -5.98
CA PHE A 149 -9.69 -14.79 -6.17
C PHE A 149 -10.27 -13.63 -6.96
N PHE A 150 -11.27 -13.92 -7.80
CA PHE A 150 -11.87 -12.89 -8.62
C PHE A 150 -13.07 -12.27 -7.92
N ASP A 151 -13.17 -10.97 -8.00
CA ASP A 151 -14.33 -10.22 -7.52
C ASP A 151 -15.55 -10.43 -8.46
N VAL A 152 -16.65 -9.73 -8.15
CA VAL A 152 -17.87 -9.77 -8.98
C VAL A 152 -17.67 -9.21 -10.39
N TYR A 153 -16.56 -8.53 -10.63
CA TYR A 153 -16.16 -7.94 -11.92
C TYR A 153 -15.10 -8.77 -12.63
N GLY A 154 -14.73 -9.94 -12.10
CA GLY A 154 -13.75 -10.83 -12.69
C GLY A 154 -12.29 -10.38 -12.52
N GLN A 155 -12.00 -9.50 -11.55
CA GLN A 155 -10.65 -9.06 -11.23
C GLN A 155 -10.09 -9.78 -10.02
N CYS A 156 -8.83 -10.23 -10.13
CA CYS A 156 -8.10 -10.82 -9.02
C CYS A 156 -7.30 -9.72 -8.32
N THR A 157 -7.62 -9.44 -7.07
CA THR A 157 -6.91 -8.45 -6.27
C THR A 157 -6.53 -8.99 -4.91
N ALA A 158 -5.31 -8.69 -4.48
CA ALA A 158 -4.89 -8.87 -3.10
C ALA A 158 -5.11 -7.54 -2.35
N TRP A 159 -5.73 -7.61 -1.19
CA TRP A 159 -6.10 -6.45 -0.38
C TRP A 159 -4.97 -5.93 0.50
N GLY A 160 -3.83 -6.56 0.46
CA GLY A 160 -2.62 -6.12 1.12
C GLY A 160 -1.48 -7.02 0.72
N SER A 161 -0.30 -6.44 0.62
CA SER A 161 0.91 -7.17 0.25
C SER A 161 2.13 -6.51 0.84
N GLY A 162 3.19 -7.30 1.02
CA GLY A 162 4.46 -6.79 1.52
C GLY A 162 5.50 -7.89 1.66
N ILE A 163 6.68 -7.50 2.11
CA ILE A 163 7.78 -8.41 2.40
C ILE A 163 7.97 -8.46 3.92
N ALA A 164 7.88 -9.66 4.49
CA ALA A 164 8.10 -9.85 5.92
C ALA A 164 9.52 -9.47 6.35
N GLY A 165 9.72 -9.27 7.66
CA GLY A 165 10.97 -8.75 8.22
C GLY A 165 12.20 -9.63 8.09
N ASP A 166 12.03 -10.88 7.62
CA ASP A 166 13.13 -11.79 7.25
C ASP A 166 13.71 -11.48 5.84
N ASP A 167 13.19 -10.45 5.17
CA ASP A 167 13.59 -9.96 3.84
C ASP A 167 13.44 -10.97 2.70
N SER A 168 12.77 -12.09 2.95
CA SER A 168 12.63 -13.19 2.00
C SER A 168 11.20 -13.65 1.79
N THR A 169 10.29 -13.43 2.75
CA THR A 169 8.92 -13.92 2.67
C THR A 169 7.97 -12.87 2.12
N VAL A 170 7.34 -13.17 1.00
CA VAL A 170 6.26 -12.39 0.41
C VAL A 170 4.95 -12.74 1.10
N VAL A 171 4.18 -11.73 1.47
CA VAL A 171 2.87 -11.86 2.12
C VAL A 171 1.81 -11.26 1.21
N LEU A 172 0.75 -12.01 0.93
CA LEU A 172 -0.43 -11.56 0.18
C LEU A 172 -1.69 -11.79 1.01
N SER A 173 -2.53 -10.78 1.13
CA SER A 173 -3.81 -10.86 1.84
C SER A 173 -4.97 -10.97 0.86
N PHE A 174 -5.85 -11.95 1.10
CA PHE A 174 -7.07 -12.14 0.33
C PHE A 174 -8.28 -12.08 1.27
N ASN A 175 -8.96 -10.95 1.29
CA ASN A 175 -10.04 -10.73 2.25
C ASN A 175 -11.21 -11.70 2.08
N ARG A 176 -11.59 -12.04 0.84
CA ARG A 176 -12.67 -13.01 0.57
C ARG A 176 -12.40 -14.39 1.14
N LEU A 177 -11.12 -14.74 1.28
CA LEU A 177 -10.69 -16.03 1.82
C LEU A 177 -10.49 -15.99 3.33
N GLY A 178 -10.50 -14.79 3.94
CA GLY A 178 -10.17 -14.63 5.36
C GLY A 178 -8.79 -15.17 5.71
N MET A 179 -7.82 -15.05 4.78
CA MET A 179 -6.48 -15.60 4.95
C MET A 179 -5.39 -14.73 4.31
N LEU A 180 -4.18 -14.96 4.76
CA LEU A 180 -2.94 -14.56 4.09
C LEU A 180 -2.33 -15.76 3.39
N GLY A 181 -1.64 -15.52 2.27
CA GLY A 181 -0.66 -16.43 1.72
C GLY A 181 0.73 -15.93 2.04
N THR A 182 1.63 -16.80 2.47
CA THR A 182 3.06 -16.50 2.63
C THR A 182 3.88 -17.45 1.78
N ALA A 183 4.90 -16.94 1.09
CA ALA A 183 5.82 -17.75 0.31
C ALA A 183 7.19 -17.07 0.19
N ARG A 184 8.22 -17.88 0.02
CA ARG A 184 9.58 -17.45 -0.32
C ARG A 184 9.88 -17.78 -1.77
N PRO A 185 10.81 -17.05 -2.41
CA PRO A 185 11.32 -17.46 -3.70
C PRO A 185 11.87 -18.90 -3.64
N GLY A 186 11.44 -19.73 -4.60
CA GLY A 186 11.82 -21.13 -4.67
C GLY A 186 10.94 -22.11 -3.87
N ASP A 187 9.93 -21.63 -3.14
CA ASP A 187 8.95 -22.51 -2.51
C ASP A 187 8.05 -23.16 -3.59
N ASP A 188 7.59 -24.39 -3.33
CA ASP A 188 6.68 -25.12 -4.24
C ASP A 188 5.22 -24.69 -4.07
N HIS A 189 4.85 -24.12 -2.91
CA HIS A 189 3.48 -23.72 -2.58
C HIS A 189 3.45 -22.55 -1.61
N TRP A 190 2.34 -21.80 -1.66
CA TRP A 190 2.02 -20.79 -0.67
C TRP A 190 1.55 -21.46 0.64
N THR A 191 2.00 -20.94 1.77
CA THR A 191 1.51 -21.35 3.09
C THR A 191 0.34 -20.47 3.49
N PRO A 192 -0.88 -21.01 3.67
CA PRO A 192 -2.02 -20.23 4.10
C PRO A 192 -1.96 -19.96 5.62
N VAL A 193 -2.24 -18.72 6.00
CA VAL A 193 -2.41 -18.29 7.40
C VAL A 193 -3.82 -17.74 7.56
N TYR A 194 -4.68 -18.46 8.24
CA TYR A 194 -6.07 -18.09 8.40
C TYR A 194 -6.26 -17.07 9.51
N TYR A 195 -7.11 -16.07 9.27
CA TYR A 195 -7.67 -15.27 10.36
C TYR A 195 -8.65 -16.17 11.12
N ASN A 196 -8.27 -16.67 12.28
CA ASN A 196 -9.14 -17.52 13.10
C ASN A 196 -10.37 -16.77 13.65
N GLU A 197 -10.57 -15.51 13.26
CA GLU A 197 -11.58 -14.61 13.78
C GLU A 197 -12.12 -13.72 12.65
N TYR A 198 -13.32 -13.14 12.86
CA TYR A 198 -13.86 -12.16 11.91
C TYR A 198 -12.93 -10.94 11.80
N SER A 199 -12.50 -10.64 10.57
CA SER A 199 -11.81 -9.41 10.27
C SER A 199 -12.77 -8.23 10.41
N LEU A 200 -12.39 -7.21 11.16
CA LEU A 200 -13.12 -5.96 11.30
C LEU A 200 -12.56 -4.88 10.37
N GLY A 201 -11.41 -5.13 9.82
CA GLY A 201 -10.68 -4.20 8.99
C GLY A 201 -10.80 -4.51 7.51
N THR A 202 -10.37 -3.55 6.72
CA THR A 202 -10.20 -3.69 5.28
C THR A 202 -8.83 -4.26 4.99
N SER A 203 -7.86 -3.43 4.67
CA SER A 203 -6.54 -3.89 4.25
C SER A 203 -5.57 -4.02 5.41
N PRO A 204 -4.82 -5.10 5.49
CA PRO A 204 -3.66 -5.19 6.36
C PRO A 204 -2.59 -4.15 5.99
N VAL A 205 -1.77 -3.78 6.97
CA VAL A 205 -0.71 -2.78 6.82
C VAL A 205 0.64 -3.35 7.19
N MET A 206 1.63 -3.07 6.35
CA MET A 206 3.04 -3.31 6.67
C MET A 206 3.62 -2.13 7.44
N LEU A 207 4.24 -2.43 8.58
CA LEU A 207 5.00 -1.48 9.37
C LEU A 207 6.26 -2.13 9.91
N ALA A 208 7.42 -1.54 9.61
CA ALA A 208 8.73 -2.02 10.05
C ALA A 208 8.96 -3.52 9.76
N GLY A 209 8.56 -4.00 8.58
CA GLY A 209 8.67 -5.41 8.16
C GLY A 209 7.69 -6.36 8.83
N ARG A 210 6.73 -5.85 9.60
CA ARG A 210 5.67 -6.65 10.24
C ARG A 210 4.32 -6.35 9.60
N PHE A 211 3.52 -7.39 9.48
CA PHE A 211 2.21 -7.34 8.86
C PHE A 211 1.11 -7.28 9.92
N TYR A 212 0.33 -6.21 9.93
CA TYR A 212 -0.73 -5.97 10.92
C TYR A 212 -2.11 -6.03 10.28
N CYS A 213 -3.07 -6.62 10.99
CA CYS A 213 -4.50 -6.59 10.63
C CYS A 213 -5.36 -6.34 11.86
N VAL A 214 -6.66 -6.08 11.66
CA VAL A 214 -7.62 -5.89 12.77
C VAL A 214 -8.66 -7.00 12.74
N THR A 215 -8.86 -7.63 13.90
CA THR A 215 -9.91 -8.62 14.12
C THR A 215 -10.76 -8.24 15.34
N VAL A 216 -11.79 -9.01 15.62
CA VAL A 216 -12.59 -8.82 16.85
C VAL A 216 -11.77 -8.94 18.14
N LYS A 217 -10.64 -9.64 18.10
CA LYS A 217 -9.73 -9.78 19.27
C LYS A 217 -8.84 -8.58 19.50
N GLY A 218 -8.50 -7.83 18.43
CA GLY A 218 -7.56 -6.74 18.56
C GLY A 218 -6.83 -6.41 17.26
N VAL A 219 -5.83 -5.58 17.37
CA VAL A 219 -4.80 -5.42 16.36
C VAL A 219 -3.88 -6.65 16.45
N MET A 220 -3.83 -7.41 15.37
CA MET A 220 -3.03 -8.62 15.25
C MET A 220 -1.75 -8.33 14.48
N VAL A 221 -0.68 -9.04 14.78
CA VAL A 221 0.55 -9.03 14.00
C VAL A 221 0.89 -10.44 13.54
N LEU A 222 1.33 -10.58 12.30
CA LEU A 222 1.86 -11.83 11.77
C LEU A 222 3.27 -12.04 12.32
N GLU A 223 3.47 -13.10 13.10
CA GLU A 223 4.77 -13.56 13.57
C GLU A 223 5.29 -14.68 12.68
N MET A 224 6.55 -14.54 12.28
CA MET A 224 7.31 -15.50 11.48
C MET A 224 8.35 -16.14 12.38
N GLY A 225 8.06 -17.32 12.94
CA GLY A 225 9.00 -18.08 13.77
C GLY A 225 10.05 -18.81 12.93
N ALA A 226 11.28 -18.95 13.45
CA ALA A 226 12.28 -19.81 12.84
C ALA A 226 11.88 -21.28 13.05
N GLY A 227 11.32 -21.91 11.99
CA GLY A 227 10.88 -23.32 12.00
C GLY A 227 9.45 -23.56 12.51
N GLU A 228 8.74 -22.51 12.90
CA GLU A 228 7.30 -22.59 13.21
C GLU A 228 6.46 -22.01 12.08
N PRO A 229 5.22 -22.51 11.88
CA PRO A 229 4.33 -21.94 10.88
C PRO A 229 3.98 -20.49 11.26
N PRO A 230 3.81 -19.60 10.26
CA PRO A 230 3.39 -18.23 10.50
C PRO A 230 2.06 -18.19 11.26
N GLN A 231 1.95 -17.33 12.28
CA GLN A 231 0.74 -17.21 13.09
C GLN A 231 0.43 -15.78 13.48
N PHE A 232 -0.85 -15.49 13.73
CA PHE A 232 -1.28 -14.20 14.23
C PHE A 232 -1.25 -14.16 15.76
N VAL A 233 -0.62 -13.12 16.31
CA VAL A 233 -0.65 -12.82 17.74
C VAL A 233 -1.23 -11.44 17.99
N VAL A 234 -1.78 -11.21 19.19
CA VAL A 234 -2.35 -9.91 19.57
C VAL A 234 -1.23 -8.91 19.82
N ALA A 235 -1.16 -7.88 18.98
CA ALA A 235 -0.23 -6.76 19.11
C ALA A 235 -0.78 -5.65 20.01
N ALA A 236 -2.11 -5.39 19.94
CA ALA A 236 -2.78 -4.46 20.84
C ALA A 236 -4.25 -4.84 21.04
N ASN A 237 -4.78 -4.58 22.23
CA ASN A 237 -6.17 -4.86 22.56
C ASN A 237 -7.10 -3.73 22.10
N LEU A 238 -8.31 -4.07 21.65
CA LEU A 238 -9.35 -3.09 21.42
C LEU A 238 -9.95 -2.66 22.77
N ASN A 239 -9.95 -1.36 23.04
CA ASN A 239 -10.51 -0.80 24.28
C ASN A 239 -12.05 -0.73 24.23
N MET A 240 -12.66 -1.19 23.16
CA MET A 240 -14.10 -1.14 22.92
C MET A 240 -14.57 -2.45 22.29
N PRO A 241 -15.74 -2.98 22.69
CA PRO A 241 -16.32 -4.13 22.02
C PRO A 241 -16.74 -3.69 20.61
N PRO A 242 -16.18 -4.32 19.56
CA PRO A 242 -16.58 -4.02 18.20
C PRO A 242 -18.01 -4.50 17.96
N ARG A 243 -18.78 -3.73 17.21
CA ARG A 243 -20.11 -4.13 16.76
C ARG A 243 -20.00 -4.72 15.35
N PRO A 244 -20.08 -6.06 15.21
CA PRO A 244 -20.01 -6.71 13.90
C PRO A 244 -21.02 -6.05 12.94
N PHE A 245 -20.63 -5.83 11.69
CA PHE A 245 -21.41 -5.21 10.61
C PHE A 245 -21.73 -3.71 10.77
N ALA A 246 -21.54 -3.11 11.95
CA ALA A 246 -21.77 -1.68 12.17
C ALA A 246 -20.47 -0.87 12.22
N ASP A 247 -19.41 -1.46 12.74
CA ASP A 247 -18.10 -0.83 12.88
C ASP A 247 -17.15 -1.35 11.81
N CYS A 248 -16.31 -0.47 11.28
CA CYS A 248 -15.21 -0.83 10.39
C CYS A 248 -13.92 -0.19 10.91
N MET A 249 -12.83 -0.93 10.87
CA MET A 249 -11.55 -0.50 11.41
C MET A 249 -10.47 -0.59 10.35
N HIS A 250 -9.69 0.48 10.21
CA HIS A 250 -8.64 0.61 9.23
C HIS A 250 -7.31 0.88 9.92
N LEU A 251 -6.29 0.13 9.53
CA LEU A 251 -4.92 0.43 9.94
C LEU A 251 -4.26 1.36 8.92
N VAL A 252 -3.41 2.25 9.43
CA VAL A 252 -2.66 3.20 8.63
C VAL A 252 -1.22 3.27 9.15
N ASN A 253 -0.26 3.09 8.26
CA ASN A 253 1.12 3.46 8.55
C ASN A 253 1.28 4.98 8.37
N ASN A 254 1.36 5.69 9.49
CA ASN A 254 1.48 7.13 9.53
C ASN A 254 2.93 7.51 9.84
N CYS A 255 3.81 7.39 8.84
CA CYS A 255 5.23 7.74 8.98
C CYS A 255 5.95 6.97 10.11
N GLY A 256 5.72 5.65 10.18
CA GLY A 256 6.33 4.79 11.21
C GLY A 256 5.49 4.62 12.47
N GLU A 257 4.38 5.34 12.62
CA GLU A 257 3.39 5.11 13.67
C GLU A 257 2.21 4.32 13.11
N LEU A 258 1.73 3.33 13.85
CA LEU A 258 0.52 2.60 13.51
C LEU A 258 -0.70 3.33 14.06
N LEU A 259 -1.58 3.77 13.17
CA LEU A 259 -2.88 4.34 13.54
C LEU A 259 -3.99 3.33 13.26
N LEU A 260 -4.99 3.33 14.14
CA LEU A 260 -6.26 2.66 13.94
C LEU A 260 -7.35 3.72 13.73
N ILE A 261 -8.01 3.70 12.60
CA ILE A 261 -9.16 4.55 12.30
C ILE A 261 -10.41 3.71 12.45
N HIS A 262 -11.26 4.06 13.40
CA HIS A 262 -12.50 3.37 13.70
C HIS A 262 -13.67 4.16 13.14
N ARG A 263 -14.34 3.62 12.14
CA ARG A 263 -15.58 4.14 11.60
C ARG A 263 -16.78 3.55 12.35
N GLN A 264 -17.66 4.41 12.78
CA GLN A 264 -18.90 4.08 13.49
C GLN A 264 -20.10 4.63 12.73
N ARG A 265 -21.18 3.86 12.65
CA ARG A 265 -22.50 4.35 12.26
C ARG A 265 -23.29 4.74 13.51
N VAL A 266 -23.65 6.00 13.61
CA VAL A 266 -24.38 6.55 14.75
C VAL A 266 -25.72 7.09 14.27
N THR A 267 -26.83 6.75 14.94
CA THR A 267 -28.15 7.32 14.64
C THR A 267 -28.19 8.78 15.06
N GLU A 268 -28.71 9.66 14.23
CA GLU A 268 -28.77 11.10 14.53
C GLU A 268 -29.73 11.44 15.68
N THR A 269 -30.84 10.72 15.81
CA THR A 269 -31.80 10.83 16.91
C THR A 269 -32.46 9.50 17.19
N SER A 270 -32.89 9.26 18.41
CA SER A 270 -33.73 8.12 18.82
C SER A 270 -34.98 8.04 17.92
N GLY A 271 -35.05 7.06 17.03
CA GLY A 271 -36.20 6.85 16.14
C GLY A 271 -36.02 7.34 14.70
N SER A 272 -34.88 7.97 14.36
CA SER A 272 -34.54 8.32 12.98
C SER A 272 -33.92 7.13 12.25
N SER A 273 -34.30 6.92 10.98
CA SER A 273 -33.63 5.98 10.08
C SER A 273 -32.36 6.55 9.44
N THR A 274 -32.00 7.80 9.75
CA THR A 274 -30.81 8.46 9.22
C THR A 274 -29.59 8.13 10.07
N TRP A 275 -28.53 7.70 9.41
CA TRP A 275 -27.26 7.34 10.03
C TRP A 275 -26.22 8.41 9.70
N ARG A 276 -25.39 8.74 10.69
CA ARG A 276 -24.20 9.57 10.52
C ARG A 276 -22.94 8.73 10.73
N GLU A 277 -21.98 8.91 9.87
CA GLU A 277 -20.66 8.32 10.04
C GLU A 277 -19.81 9.19 10.96
N LYS A 278 -19.12 8.54 11.87
CA LYS A 278 -18.16 9.14 12.79
C LYS A 278 -16.87 8.35 12.73
N TYR A 279 -15.75 9.06 12.65
CA TYR A 279 -14.42 8.47 12.64
C TYR A 279 -13.67 8.88 13.89
N ASP A 280 -13.21 7.89 14.65
CA ASP A 280 -12.30 8.08 15.77
C ASP A 280 -10.93 7.50 15.40
N THR A 281 -9.86 8.21 15.69
CA THR A 281 -8.50 7.80 15.38
C THR A 281 -7.73 7.50 16.65
N TYR A 282 -6.99 6.40 16.64
CA TYR A 282 -6.19 5.94 17.76
C TYR A 282 -4.78 5.65 17.30
N ARG A 283 -3.78 6.06 18.08
CA ARG A 283 -2.43 5.55 17.98
C ARG A 283 -2.38 4.19 18.65
N VAL A 284 -1.83 3.21 17.93
CA VAL A 284 -1.59 1.87 18.46
C VAL A 284 -0.24 1.88 19.15
N ASP A 285 -0.22 1.65 20.44
CA ASP A 285 1.00 1.52 21.22
C ASP A 285 1.32 0.04 21.36
N LEU A 286 2.37 -0.38 20.67
CA LEU A 286 2.80 -1.79 20.62
C LEU A 286 3.51 -2.24 21.90
N ASP A 287 4.08 -1.31 22.68
CA ASP A 287 4.77 -1.62 23.94
C ASP A 287 3.77 -1.86 25.07
N THR A 288 2.80 -0.98 25.21
CA THR A 288 1.74 -1.11 26.23
C THR A 288 0.56 -1.95 25.75
N LYS A 289 0.54 -2.38 24.49
CA LYS A 289 -0.55 -3.09 23.81
C LYS A 289 -1.90 -2.36 23.90
N GLY A 290 -1.86 -1.02 23.91
CA GLY A 290 -3.01 -0.16 24.11
C GLY A 290 -3.35 0.73 22.92
N LEU A 291 -4.53 1.35 22.97
CA LEU A 291 -5.02 2.32 22.01
C LEU A 291 -5.16 3.69 22.66
N PHE A 292 -4.52 4.71 22.11
CA PHE A 292 -4.60 6.09 22.61
C PHE A 292 -5.31 6.96 21.57
N ARG A 293 -6.45 7.52 21.94
CA ARG A 293 -7.23 8.37 21.04
C ARG A 293 -6.45 9.63 20.68
N VAL A 294 -6.37 9.94 19.38
CA VAL A 294 -5.73 11.12 18.85
C VAL A 294 -6.73 11.96 18.03
N LYS A 295 -6.52 13.27 18.02
CA LYS A 295 -7.33 14.21 17.23
C LYS A 295 -6.53 14.89 16.12
N SER A 296 -5.25 14.58 16.03
CA SER A 296 -4.34 15.07 15.00
C SER A 296 -3.55 13.91 14.42
N LEU A 297 -3.29 13.96 13.12
CA LEU A 297 -2.52 12.95 12.39
C LEU A 297 -1.01 13.20 12.45
N GLY A 298 -0.57 14.29 13.05
CA GLY A 298 0.86 14.59 13.21
C GLY A 298 1.11 16.01 13.68
N SER A 299 2.36 16.26 14.09
CA SER A 299 2.88 17.58 14.44
C SER A 299 3.53 18.26 13.21
N GLY A 300 3.76 19.54 13.26
CA GLY A 300 4.41 20.31 12.19
C GLY A 300 3.43 20.77 11.11
N ALA A 301 3.78 20.58 9.84
CA ALA A 301 2.97 21.04 8.71
C ALA A 301 1.62 20.32 8.53
N GLY A 302 1.39 19.30 9.33
CA GLY A 302 0.15 18.50 9.27
C GLY A 302 0.24 17.33 8.29
N ARG A 303 -0.68 16.38 8.47
CA ARG A 303 -0.80 15.19 7.64
C ARG A 303 -2.25 14.95 7.24
N ALA A 304 -2.42 14.23 6.15
CA ALA A 304 -3.71 13.72 5.71
C ALA A 304 -3.61 12.21 5.44
N VAL A 305 -4.73 11.52 5.57
CA VAL A 305 -4.83 10.09 5.27
C VAL A 305 -5.82 9.88 4.15
N PHE A 306 -5.44 9.10 3.16
CA PHE A 306 -6.29 8.61 2.09
C PHE A 306 -6.59 7.14 2.34
N MET A 307 -7.86 6.79 2.39
CA MET A 307 -8.32 5.43 2.66
C MET A 307 -9.11 4.88 1.47
N GLY A 308 -8.72 3.71 1.02
CA GLY A 308 -9.39 2.93 -0.01
C GLY A 308 -9.54 1.47 0.40
N MET A 309 -10.15 0.66 -0.46
CA MET A 309 -10.35 -0.78 -0.22
C MET A 309 -9.02 -1.54 -0.16
N ASP A 310 -8.05 -1.17 -1.01
CA ASP A 310 -6.76 -1.86 -1.13
C ASP A 310 -5.72 -1.42 -0.10
N GLY A 311 -5.97 -0.32 0.62
CA GLY A 311 -5.01 0.18 1.59
C GLY A 311 -5.26 1.61 2.04
N SER A 312 -4.29 2.14 2.72
CA SER A 312 -4.29 3.51 3.22
C SER A 312 -2.95 4.17 2.95
N LEU A 313 -2.97 5.47 2.68
CA LEU A 313 -1.79 6.29 2.44
C LEU A 313 -1.82 7.51 3.35
N SER A 314 -0.77 7.70 4.14
CA SER A 314 -0.58 8.93 4.92
C SER A 314 0.46 9.82 4.23
N VAL A 315 0.14 11.09 4.03
CA VAL A 315 1.01 12.06 3.36
C VAL A 315 1.23 13.29 4.22
N SER A 316 2.43 13.88 4.11
CA SER A 316 2.73 15.22 4.67
C SER A 316 2.22 16.30 3.73
N LEU A 317 1.66 17.38 4.26
CA LEU A 317 1.19 18.50 3.46
C LEU A 317 2.35 19.34 2.89
N GLU A 318 3.55 19.26 3.49
CA GLU A 318 4.71 20.07 3.09
C GLU A 318 5.14 19.89 1.64
N VAL A 319 4.93 18.68 1.11
CA VAL A 319 5.40 18.30 -0.22
C VAL A 319 4.41 18.63 -1.34
N PHE A 320 3.23 19.12 -0.97
CA PHE A 320 2.17 19.42 -1.94
C PHE A 320 1.82 20.91 -1.98
N PRO A 321 1.26 21.41 -3.10
CA PRO A 321 0.85 22.81 -3.19
C PRO A 321 -0.09 23.21 -2.06
N SER A 322 0.13 24.39 -1.49
CA SER A 322 -0.68 24.91 -0.39
C SER A 322 -2.17 24.93 -0.74
N GLY A 323 -2.99 24.41 0.16
CA GLY A 323 -4.45 24.35 -0.01
C GLY A 323 -4.97 23.20 -0.89
N SER A 324 -4.09 22.38 -1.48
CA SER A 324 -4.52 21.21 -2.27
C SER A 324 -5.05 20.06 -1.38
N ILE A 325 -4.51 19.93 -0.17
CA ILE A 325 -4.88 18.93 0.81
C ILE A 325 -5.05 19.61 2.17
N SER A 326 -6.04 19.18 2.96
CA SER A 326 -6.30 19.71 4.30
C SER A 326 -5.66 18.85 5.38
N SER A 327 -5.07 19.49 6.41
CA SER A 327 -4.50 18.78 7.56
C SER A 327 -5.58 18.09 8.39
N ASP A 328 -5.18 17.06 9.13
CA ASP A 328 -6.05 16.30 10.04
C ASP A 328 -7.35 15.83 9.37
N THR A 329 -7.23 15.46 8.08
CA THR A 329 -8.36 15.07 7.25
C THR A 329 -8.16 13.64 6.77
N ILE A 330 -9.22 12.84 6.89
CA ILE A 330 -9.32 11.51 6.31
C ILE A 330 -10.11 11.65 5.00
N TYR A 331 -9.46 11.37 3.87
CA TYR A 331 -10.10 11.28 2.56
C TYR A 331 -10.53 9.84 2.31
N LEU A 332 -11.77 9.66 1.90
CA LEU A 332 -12.41 8.38 1.70
C LEU A 332 -12.61 8.16 0.22
N SER A 333 -12.02 7.10 -0.30
CA SER A 333 -12.15 6.73 -1.70
C SER A 333 -13.59 6.35 -2.06
N PHE A 334 -13.94 6.45 -3.34
CA PHE A 334 -15.29 6.17 -3.85
C PHE A 334 -15.64 4.67 -3.86
N ASP A 335 -14.64 3.78 -3.88
CA ASP A 335 -14.80 2.31 -3.83
C ASP A 335 -15.09 1.80 -2.41
N PHE A 336 -15.10 2.69 -1.45
CA PHE A 336 -15.50 2.39 -0.10
C PHE A 336 -16.98 1.97 -0.11
N GLY A 337 -17.25 0.66 -0.36
CA GLY A 337 -18.55 0.05 -0.64
C GLY A 337 -19.62 0.21 0.43
N GLU A 338 -19.40 1.13 1.33
CA GLU A 338 -20.25 1.52 2.43
C GLU A 338 -21.00 2.81 2.15
N ARG A 339 -20.78 3.42 0.97
CA ARG A 339 -21.45 4.65 0.57
C ARG A 339 -22.48 4.36 -0.51
N GLU A 340 -23.68 4.88 -0.30
CA GLU A 340 -24.75 4.89 -1.30
C GLU A 340 -24.41 5.76 -2.53
N PHE A 341 -23.28 6.51 -2.49
CA PHE A 341 -22.87 7.44 -3.52
C PHE A 341 -21.37 7.34 -3.80
N LEU A 342 -21.03 7.24 -5.05
CA LEU A 342 -19.67 7.20 -5.60
C LEU A 342 -18.99 8.59 -5.51
N ASN A 343 -18.67 9.04 -4.32
CA ASN A 343 -18.02 10.33 -4.08
C ASN A 343 -16.77 10.17 -3.21
N ILE A 344 -15.71 10.90 -3.53
CA ILE A 344 -14.59 11.07 -2.60
C ILE A 344 -15.10 11.94 -1.44
N GLY A 345 -15.15 11.34 -0.26
CA GLY A 345 -15.54 12.04 0.94
C GLY A 345 -14.34 12.53 1.73
N SER A 346 -14.54 13.49 2.61
CA SER A 346 -13.54 13.89 3.58
C SER A 346 -14.17 13.98 4.95
N TYR A 347 -13.39 13.58 5.96
CA TYR A 347 -13.76 13.71 7.37
C TYR A 347 -12.69 14.49 8.12
N HIS A 348 -13.08 15.60 8.71
CA HIS A 348 -12.16 16.47 9.45
C HIS A 348 -12.13 16.06 10.92
N LEU A 349 -11.00 15.50 11.36
CA LEU A 349 -10.82 15.01 12.74
C LEU A 349 -11.02 16.10 13.79
N LYS A 350 -10.50 17.30 13.53
CA LYS A 350 -10.60 18.44 14.45
C LYS A 350 -12.05 18.88 14.67
N PHE A 351 -12.86 18.88 13.62
CA PHE A 351 -14.25 19.35 13.68
C PHE A 351 -15.25 18.20 13.91
N GLY A 352 -14.83 16.95 13.73
CA GLY A 352 -15.66 15.77 13.87
C GLY A 352 -16.83 15.73 12.89
N CYS A 353 -16.64 16.25 11.68
CA CYS A 353 -17.68 16.34 10.65
C CYS A 353 -17.18 15.95 9.26
N MET A 354 -18.12 15.49 8.45
CA MET A 354 -17.90 15.25 7.02
C MET A 354 -17.73 16.59 6.30
N GLY A 355 -16.71 16.69 5.46
CA GLY A 355 -16.56 17.76 4.49
C GLY A 355 -17.53 17.59 3.31
N ARG A 356 -17.64 18.62 2.46
CA ARG A 356 -18.38 18.50 1.21
C ARG A 356 -17.72 17.47 0.31
N ALA A 357 -18.49 16.54 -0.24
CA ALA A 357 -17.99 15.61 -1.24
C ALA A 357 -17.48 16.38 -2.45
N SER A 358 -16.27 16.06 -2.93
CA SER A 358 -15.61 16.85 -3.97
C SER A 358 -16.26 16.70 -5.35
N ARG A 359 -16.86 15.55 -5.67
CA ARG A 359 -17.63 15.30 -6.91
C ARG A 359 -18.56 14.10 -6.78
N ARG A 360 -19.64 14.13 -7.57
CA ARG A 360 -20.52 12.97 -7.81
C ARG A 360 -19.97 12.20 -9.01
N TRP A 361 -19.81 10.92 -8.90
CA TRP A 361 -19.49 10.07 -10.03
C TRP A 361 -20.74 9.91 -10.93
N ASP A 362 -20.56 10.13 -12.22
CA ASP A 362 -21.61 10.03 -13.24
C ASP A 362 -21.60 8.70 -14.02
N GLY A 363 -20.85 7.69 -13.53
CA GLY A 363 -20.77 6.37 -14.14
C GLY A 363 -19.68 6.21 -15.21
N LEU A 364 -18.96 7.27 -15.54
CA LEU A 364 -17.79 7.22 -16.42
C LEU A 364 -16.53 6.88 -15.61
N VAL A 365 -15.55 6.24 -16.24
CA VAL A 365 -14.25 5.97 -15.61
C VAL A 365 -13.68 7.29 -15.09
N PRO A 366 -13.40 7.41 -13.78
CA PRO A 366 -13.00 8.68 -13.22
C PRO A 366 -11.60 9.04 -13.71
N ARG A 367 -11.47 10.17 -14.38
CA ARG A 367 -10.18 10.80 -14.62
C ARG A 367 -9.83 11.63 -13.40
N PRO A 368 -8.67 11.40 -12.76
CA PRO A 368 -8.25 12.26 -11.67
C PRO A 368 -8.02 13.68 -12.18
N HIS A 369 -8.70 14.64 -11.58
CA HIS A 369 -8.59 16.06 -11.97
C HIS A 369 -7.85 16.89 -10.92
N THR A 370 -7.76 16.35 -9.70
CA THR A 370 -7.11 16.99 -8.57
C THR A 370 -6.09 16.05 -7.93
N LEU A 371 -5.18 16.60 -7.13
CA LEU A 371 -4.24 15.81 -6.35
C LEU A 371 -4.98 14.87 -5.37
N VAL A 372 -6.10 15.34 -4.80
CA VAL A 372 -6.96 14.51 -3.93
C VAL A 372 -7.50 13.32 -4.69
N ASP A 373 -7.95 13.50 -5.94
CA ASP A 373 -8.41 12.41 -6.77
C ASP A 373 -7.28 11.40 -7.01
N CYS A 374 -6.08 11.85 -7.43
CA CYS A 374 -4.93 10.99 -7.69
C CYS A 374 -4.55 10.15 -6.47
N LEU A 375 -4.48 10.77 -5.30
CA LEU A 375 -4.11 10.09 -4.05
C LEU A 375 -5.22 9.14 -3.56
N SER A 376 -6.47 9.51 -3.76
CA SER A 376 -7.60 8.64 -3.43
C SER A 376 -7.62 7.40 -4.32
N PHE A 377 -7.32 7.55 -5.61
CA PHE A 377 -7.24 6.43 -6.55
C PHE A 377 -6.03 5.51 -6.32
N ALA A 378 -4.96 5.99 -5.71
CA ALA A 378 -3.79 5.17 -5.41
C ALA A 378 -4.11 3.95 -4.50
N ASN A 379 -5.16 4.07 -3.68
CA ASN A 379 -5.59 3.04 -2.73
C ASN A 379 -6.92 2.36 -3.10
N THR A 380 -7.32 2.44 -4.37
CA THR A 380 -8.64 2.03 -4.84
C THR A 380 -8.54 0.88 -5.83
N VAL A 381 -9.40 -0.12 -5.70
CA VAL A 381 -9.64 -1.10 -6.77
C VAL A 381 -10.37 -0.37 -7.89
N MET A 382 -9.71 -0.13 -9.02
CA MET A 382 -10.41 0.39 -10.19
C MET A 382 -11.07 -0.76 -10.94
N TYR A 383 -12.38 -0.78 -10.90
CA TYR A 383 -13.20 -1.61 -11.78
C TYR A 383 -13.22 -0.94 -13.17
N ILE A 384 -12.37 -1.44 -14.08
CA ILE A 384 -12.49 -1.08 -15.49
C ILE A 384 -13.63 -1.92 -16.04
N VAL A 385 -14.78 -1.30 -16.26
CA VAL A 385 -15.91 -1.91 -16.97
C VAL A 385 -15.58 -1.98 -18.46
#